data_219df8555ed757177a02c6146b4691d6
#
_entry.id   219df8555ed757177a02c6146b4691d6
#
_cell.length_a   1.000
_cell.length_b   1.000
_cell.length_c   1.000
_cell.angle_alpha   90.00
_cell.angle_beta   90.00
_cell.angle_gamma   90.00
#
_symmetry.space_group_name_H-M   'P 1'
#
loop_
_entity.id
_entity.type
_entity.pdbx_description
1 polymer ?
#
loop_
_entity_poly.entity_id
_entity_poly.type
_entity_poly.pdbx_seq_one_letter_code
_entity_poly.pdbx_strand_id
1 'polypeptide(L)'
;DEKMRNLCVGTPLMEGIKQCLDWLIENGHEVAIISGGMQETAREIACMYPSPNPWRRRWGGINRHRECDTKFHVFTNGWLSRNDGSIDDYGRYQVQMNGKGSIVNMLQRRLEIPKERTISIGDSAGDIGMFEQSELSICFNPWDEKPVAVAKMTIRSRNLLDVLEAIKKQIME
;
A
#
# COMPACT_ATOMS: atom_id res chain seq x y z
N ASP A 1 20.19 -10.16 -3.19
CA ASP A 1 18.96 -10.13 -2.41
C ASP A 1 19.18 -9.52 -1.02
N GLU A 2 20.10 -10.02 -0.21
CA GLU A 2 20.38 -9.47 1.12
C GLU A 2 20.90 -8.03 1.07
N LYS A 3 21.74 -7.70 0.11
CA LYS A 3 22.26 -6.34 -0.09
C LYS A 3 21.14 -5.35 -0.46
N MET A 4 20.21 -5.75 -1.31
CA MET A 4 19.06 -4.93 -1.68
C MET A 4 18.10 -4.74 -0.51
N ARG A 5 17.91 -5.80 0.28
CA ARG A 5 17.11 -5.75 1.50
C ARG A 5 17.69 -4.77 2.50
N ASN A 6 19.00 -4.79 2.70
CA ASN A 6 19.71 -3.89 3.61
C ASN A 6 19.65 -2.41 3.16
N LEU A 7 19.48 -2.14 1.86
CA LEU A 7 19.25 -0.80 1.35
C LEU A 7 17.85 -0.27 1.67
N CYS A 8 16.87 -1.15 1.80
CA CYS A 8 15.48 -0.78 2.13
C CYS A 8 15.24 -0.72 3.65
N VAL A 9 15.98 -1.50 4.43
CA VAL A 9 15.95 -1.48 5.89
C VAL A 9 16.51 -0.15 6.40
N GLY A 10 15.71 0.56 7.20
CA GLY A 10 16.11 1.86 7.74
C GLY A 10 15.81 3.05 6.81
N THR A 11 15.10 2.85 5.71
CA THR A 11 14.53 3.98 4.95
C THR A 11 13.63 4.80 5.88
N PRO A 12 13.87 6.12 6.04
CA PRO A 12 13.03 6.95 6.88
C PRO A 12 11.57 6.88 6.44
N LEU A 13 10.70 6.48 7.35
CA LEU A 13 9.27 6.49 7.11
C LEU A 13 8.73 7.91 7.31
N MET A 14 7.64 8.23 6.60
CA MET A 14 6.93 9.49 6.79
C MET A 14 6.48 9.62 8.26
N GLU A 15 6.64 10.83 8.83
CA GLU A 15 6.17 11.12 10.18
C GLU A 15 4.66 10.82 10.30
N GLY A 16 4.25 10.27 11.46
CA GLY A 16 2.86 9.93 11.73
C GLY A 16 2.37 8.61 11.11
N ILE A 17 3.17 7.92 10.28
CA ILE A 17 2.71 6.69 9.62
C ILE A 17 2.29 5.62 10.63
N LYS A 18 3.07 5.43 11.70
CA LYS A 18 2.76 4.41 12.69
C LYS A 18 1.42 4.70 13.38
N GLN A 19 1.22 5.93 13.84
CA GLN A 19 -0.03 6.35 14.49
C GLN A 19 -1.23 6.22 13.54
N CYS A 20 -1.03 6.55 12.26
CA CYS A 20 -2.07 6.41 11.25
C CYS A 20 -2.46 4.93 11.05
N LEU A 21 -1.49 4.05 10.89
CA LEU A 21 -1.73 2.62 10.69
C LEU A 21 -2.29 1.94 11.95
N ASP A 22 -1.79 2.29 13.13
CA ASP A 22 -2.31 1.80 14.41
C ASP A 22 -3.80 2.12 14.53
N TRP A 23 -4.17 3.38 14.30
CA TRP A 23 -5.55 3.82 14.37
C TRP A 23 -6.46 3.07 13.38
N LEU A 24 -6.02 2.93 12.13
CA LEU A 24 -6.80 2.20 11.11
C LEU A 24 -7.06 0.75 11.53
N ILE A 25 -6.04 0.07 12.04
CA ILE A 25 -6.15 -1.34 12.45
C ILE A 25 -7.02 -1.49 13.71
N GLU A 26 -6.83 -0.63 14.70
CA GLU A 26 -7.60 -0.65 15.96
C GLU A 26 -9.08 -0.37 15.73
N ASN A 27 -9.40 0.43 14.72
CA ASN A 27 -10.79 0.72 14.33
C ASN A 27 -11.35 -0.26 13.27
N GLY A 28 -10.67 -1.37 13.02
CA GLY A 28 -11.16 -2.47 12.19
C GLY A 28 -11.14 -2.19 10.68
N HIS A 29 -10.35 -1.23 10.22
CA HIS A 29 -10.21 -0.96 8.79
C HIS A 29 -9.31 -1.99 8.11
N GLU A 30 -9.70 -2.40 6.90
CA GLU A 30 -8.85 -3.17 6.00
C GLU A 30 -7.85 -2.24 5.32
N VAL A 31 -6.57 -2.55 5.38
CA VAL A 31 -5.50 -1.73 4.82
C VAL A 31 -4.82 -2.45 3.65
N ALA A 32 -4.68 -1.77 2.52
CA ALA A 32 -3.98 -2.27 1.35
C ALA A 32 -2.81 -1.36 0.96
N ILE A 33 -1.66 -1.97 0.69
CA ILE A 33 -0.50 -1.31 0.09
C ILE A 33 -0.42 -1.74 -1.38
N ILE A 34 -0.63 -0.80 -2.31
CA ILE A 34 -0.63 -1.04 -3.75
C ILE A 34 0.44 -0.16 -4.38
N SER A 35 1.58 -0.74 -4.73
CA SER A 35 2.74 0.01 -5.23
C SER A 35 3.37 -0.65 -6.45
N GLY A 36 3.68 0.16 -7.46
CA GLY A 36 4.53 -0.25 -8.57
C GLY A 36 6.01 -0.37 -8.19
N GLY A 37 6.37 0.05 -6.98
CA GLY A 37 7.72 -0.05 -6.43
C GLY A 37 8.07 -1.44 -5.95
N MET A 38 9.26 -1.52 -5.36
CA MET A 38 9.83 -2.78 -4.90
C MET A 38 9.16 -3.29 -3.62
N GLN A 39 9.04 -4.60 -3.53
CA GLN A 39 8.33 -5.29 -2.44
C GLN A 39 8.96 -5.09 -1.04
N GLU A 40 10.26 -4.80 -0.96
CA GLU A 40 10.99 -4.78 0.31
C GLU A 40 10.49 -3.69 1.25
N THR A 41 10.33 -2.46 0.78
CA THR A 41 9.82 -1.35 1.60
C THR A 41 8.38 -1.63 2.08
N ALA A 42 7.53 -2.13 1.20
CA ALA A 42 6.16 -2.49 1.55
C ALA A 42 6.11 -3.64 2.58
N ARG A 43 7.04 -4.59 2.48
CA ARG A 43 7.19 -5.69 3.45
C ARG A 43 7.62 -5.19 4.82
N GLU A 44 8.60 -4.30 4.90
CA GLU A 44 9.05 -3.74 6.18
C GLU A 44 7.85 -3.12 6.93
N ILE A 45 7.05 -2.32 6.24
CA ILE A 45 5.84 -1.73 6.82
C ILE A 45 4.83 -2.83 7.22
N ALA A 46 4.56 -3.79 6.34
CA ALA A 46 3.59 -4.84 6.58
C ALA A 46 3.98 -5.77 7.73
N CYS A 47 5.27 -6.07 7.88
CA CYS A 47 5.78 -6.92 8.96
C CYS A 47 5.73 -6.26 10.35
N MET A 48 5.55 -4.94 10.43
CA MET A 48 5.27 -4.26 11.70
C MET A 48 3.89 -4.66 12.27
N TYR A 49 3.01 -5.21 11.44
CA TYR A 49 1.63 -5.57 11.80
C TYR A 49 1.34 -7.04 11.53
N PRO A 50 1.88 -7.95 12.36
CA PRO A 50 1.68 -9.37 12.18
C PRO A 50 0.21 -9.76 12.37
N SER A 51 -0.25 -10.73 11.58
CA SER A 51 -1.59 -11.29 11.69
C SER A 51 -1.51 -12.65 12.40
N PRO A 52 -2.32 -12.88 13.44
CA PRO A 52 -2.42 -14.18 14.05
C PRO A 52 -3.26 -15.18 13.21
N ASN A 53 -3.90 -14.72 12.14
CA ASN A 53 -4.76 -15.53 11.30
C ASN A 53 -3.96 -16.27 10.23
N PRO A 54 -3.76 -17.61 10.35
CA PRO A 54 -2.99 -18.38 9.39
C PRO A 54 -3.63 -18.42 7.99
N TRP A 55 -4.89 -18.06 7.83
CA TRP A 55 -5.60 -18.02 6.55
C TRP A 55 -5.34 -16.73 5.75
N ARG A 56 -4.81 -15.69 6.37
CA ARG A 56 -4.31 -14.50 5.68
C ARG A 56 -2.95 -14.71 5.02
N ARG A 57 -2.39 -15.92 5.10
CA ARG A 57 -1.09 -16.36 4.57
C ARG A 57 -0.92 -16.29 3.06
N ARG A 58 -1.63 -15.50 2.30
CA ARG A 58 -1.48 -15.55 0.85
C ARG A 58 -0.94 -14.28 0.25
N TRP A 59 0.30 -14.04 0.52
CA TRP A 59 1.15 -13.24 -0.34
C TRP A 59 2.32 -14.08 -0.78
N GLY A 60 2.04 -14.92 -1.80
CA GLY A 60 3.03 -15.76 -2.43
C GLY A 60 4.04 -14.94 -3.21
N GLY A 61 5.01 -14.41 -2.53
CA GLY A 61 6.31 -14.17 -3.12
C GLY A 61 7.05 -15.48 -3.10
N ILE A 62 7.60 -15.90 -4.23
CA ILE A 62 8.37 -17.16 -4.38
C ILE A 62 9.65 -17.17 -3.53
N ASN A 63 9.97 -16.10 -2.85
CA ASN A 63 11.10 -16.03 -1.90
C ASN A 63 10.69 -16.58 -0.54
N ARG A 64 10.96 -17.86 -0.35
CA ARG A 64 10.64 -18.68 0.83
C ARG A 64 11.31 -18.23 2.14
N HIS A 65 12.10 -17.17 2.17
CA HIS A 65 12.98 -16.93 3.31
C HIS A 65 12.48 -15.95 4.38
N ARG A 66 11.41 -15.20 4.18
CA ARG A 66 10.74 -14.40 5.23
C ARG A 66 9.30 -14.06 4.80
N GLU A 67 8.38 -14.98 4.92
CA GLU A 67 6.96 -14.67 4.89
C GLU A 67 6.56 -14.18 6.28
N CYS A 68 6.21 -12.92 6.41
CA CYS A 68 5.50 -12.47 7.57
C CYS A 68 3.99 -12.50 7.26
N ASP A 69 3.23 -13.16 8.12
CA ASP A 69 1.79 -13.02 8.13
C ASP A 69 1.48 -11.59 8.55
N THR A 70 0.80 -10.82 7.71
CA THR A 70 0.48 -9.43 7.99
C THR A 70 -1.02 -9.18 7.97
N LYS A 71 -1.47 -8.16 8.69
CA LYS A 71 -2.84 -7.64 8.63
C LYS A 71 -3.13 -6.89 7.32
N PHE A 72 -2.12 -6.58 6.50
CA PHE A 72 -2.26 -5.80 5.29
C PHE A 72 -2.43 -6.66 4.04
N HIS A 73 -3.13 -6.11 3.05
CA HIS A 73 -3.13 -6.60 1.67
C HIS A 73 -1.99 -5.91 0.93
N VAL A 74 -0.98 -6.66 0.49
CA VAL A 74 0.22 -6.07 -0.15
C VAL A 74 0.30 -6.47 -1.60
N PHE A 75 0.30 -5.49 -2.50
CA PHE A 75 0.47 -5.64 -3.95
C PHE A 75 1.65 -4.81 -4.39
N THR A 76 2.74 -5.46 -4.77
CA THR A 76 3.98 -4.80 -5.19
C THR A 76 4.67 -5.59 -6.27
N ASN A 77 5.50 -4.92 -7.04
CA ASN A 77 6.43 -5.58 -7.94
C ASN A 77 7.65 -6.07 -7.14
N GLY A 78 8.39 -7.03 -7.69
CA GLY A 78 9.55 -7.58 -7.02
C GLY A 78 10.48 -8.28 -7.99
N TRP A 79 11.66 -8.58 -7.53
CA TRP A 79 12.61 -9.43 -8.24
C TRP A 79 12.48 -10.89 -7.80
N LEU A 80 13.04 -11.76 -8.61
CA LEU A 80 13.26 -13.15 -8.27
C LEU A 80 14.74 -13.32 -7.87
N SER A 81 15.02 -14.20 -6.92
CA SER A 81 16.38 -14.54 -6.54
C SER A 81 16.73 -15.92 -7.05
N ARG A 82 17.93 -16.06 -7.59
CA ARG A 82 18.53 -17.35 -7.96
C ARG A 82 18.96 -18.12 -6.70
N ASN A 83 19.27 -19.39 -6.86
CA ASN A 83 19.70 -20.26 -5.75
C ASN A 83 21.01 -19.80 -5.08
N ASP A 84 21.85 -19.07 -5.80
CA ASP A 84 23.10 -18.50 -5.30
C ASP A 84 22.91 -17.16 -4.56
N GLY A 85 21.65 -16.67 -4.46
CA GLY A 85 21.31 -15.40 -3.83
C GLY A 85 21.45 -14.19 -4.74
N SER A 86 21.88 -14.35 -6.00
CA SER A 86 21.87 -13.27 -6.98
C SER A 86 20.48 -12.94 -7.45
N ILE A 87 20.30 -11.73 -8.00
CA ILE A 87 19.02 -11.30 -8.59
C ILE A 87 18.89 -11.93 -9.99
N ASP A 88 17.71 -12.48 -10.28
CA ASP A 88 17.37 -13.00 -11.60
C ASP A 88 17.14 -11.85 -12.60
N ASP A 89 17.32 -12.15 -13.89
CA ASP A 89 17.02 -11.22 -14.98
C ASP A 89 15.51 -10.95 -15.11
N TYR A 90 14.68 -11.80 -14.51
CA TYR A 90 13.23 -11.68 -14.48
C TYR A 90 12.73 -11.25 -13.11
N GLY A 91 11.73 -10.37 -13.12
CA GLY A 91 11.02 -9.90 -11.93
C GLY A 91 9.58 -10.40 -11.88
N ARG A 92 8.96 -10.26 -10.74
CA ARG A 92 7.52 -10.43 -10.58
C ARG A 92 6.83 -9.08 -10.83
N TYR A 93 5.97 -9.05 -11.84
CA TYR A 93 5.18 -7.89 -12.19
C TYR A 93 3.73 -8.10 -11.75
N GLN A 94 3.32 -7.45 -10.68
CA GLN A 94 2.00 -7.59 -10.08
C GLN A 94 1.17 -6.32 -10.21
N VAL A 95 1.81 -5.15 -10.19
CA VAL A 95 1.15 -3.86 -10.23
C VAL A 95 1.57 -3.11 -11.48
N GLN A 96 0.64 -2.97 -12.41
CA GLN A 96 0.81 -2.12 -13.60
C GLN A 96 0.59 -0.65 -13.23
N MET A 97 1.25 0.26 -13.96
CA MET A 97 1.15 1.69 -13.70
C MET A 97 -0.31 2.18 -13.68
N ASN A 98 -1.14 1.73 -14.62
CA ASN A 98 -2.55 2.06 -14.72
C ASN A 98 -3.48 0.96 -14.15
N GLY A 99 -2.91 -0.05 -13.48
CA GLY A 99 -3.65 -1.23 -13.01
C GLY A 99 -4.12 -1.17 -11.56
N LYS A 100 -3.75 -0.14 -10.82
CA LYS A 100 -4.06 -0.04 -9.39
C LYS A 100 -5.55 -0.02 -9.11
N GLY A 101 -6.35 0.65 -9.94
CA GLY A 101 -7.81 0.67 -9.81
C GLY A 101 -8.44 -0.73 -9.93
N SER A 102 -7.92 -1.58 -10.80
CA SER A 102 -8.39 -2.98 -10.93
C SER A 102 -8.11 -3.80 -9.66
N ILE A 103 -6.99 -3.51 -8.97
CA ILE A 103 -6.66 -4.15 -7.68
C ILE A 103 -7.65 -3.70 -6.60
N VAL A 104 -7.97 -2.40 -6.54
CA VAL A 104 -8.99 -1.88 -5.63
C VAL A 104 -10.34 -2.55 -5.88
N ASN A 105 -10.79 -2.60 -7.12
CA ASN A 105 -12.04 -3.29 -7.52
C ASN A 105 -12.06 -4.77 -7.12
N MET A 106 -10.93 -5.46 -7.29
CA MET A 106 -10.81 -6.87 -6.88
C MET A 106 -10.91 -7.01 -5.36
N LEU A 107 -10.26 -6.13 -4.59
CA LEU A 107 -10.35 -6.12 -3.13
C LEU A 107 -11.76 -5.81 -2.64
N GLN A 108 -12.42 -4.79 -3.21
CA GLN A 108 -13.80 -4.44 -2.90
C GLN A 108 -14.74 -5.62 -3.03
N ARG A 109 -14.67 -6.35 -4.15
CA ARG A 109 -15.49 -7.56 -4.38
C ARG A 109 -15.15 -8.67 -3.39
N ARG A 110 -13.85 -8.89 -3.11
CA ARG A 110 -13.40 -9.98 -2.25
C ARG A 110 -13.73 -9.77 -0.79
N LEU A 111 -13.70 -8.51 -0.35
CA LEU A 111 -13.95 -8.10 1.04
C LEU A 111 -15.39 -7.63 1.26
N GLU A 112 -16.19 -7.59 0.19
CA GLU A 112 -17.57 -7.08 0.21
C GLU A 112 -17.64 -5.64 0.73
N ILE A 113 -16.63 -4.82 0.39
CA ILE A 113 -16.53 -3.42 0.77
C ILE A 113 -16.90 -2.57 -0.47
N PRO A 114 -17.98 -1.80 -0.44
CA PRO A 114 -18.37 -0.96 -1.57
C PRO A 114 -17.48 0.27 -1.72
N LYS A 115 -17.60 0.94 -2.88
CA LYS A 115 -16.84 2.17 -3.20
C LYS A 115 -17.01 3.25 -2.14
N GLU A 116 -18.23 3.42 -1.63
CA GLU A 116 -18.63 4.41 -0.63
C GLU A 116 -17.90 4.24 0.72
N ARG A 117 -17.31 3.05 0.95
CA ARG A 117 -16.52 2.74 2.13
C ARG A 117 -15.04 2.54 1.81
N THR A 118 -14.61 2.98 0.64
CA THR A 118 -13.22 2.88 0.19
C THR A 118 -12.56 4.25 0.18
N ILE A 119 -11.38 4.33 0.75
CA ILE A 119 -10.52 5.53 0.75
C ILE A 119 -9.23 5.15 0.04
N SER A 120 -8.74 6.01 -0.85
CA SER A 120 -7.44 5.84 -1.49
C SER A 120 -6.54 7.05 -1.29
N ILE A 121 -5.25 6.77 -1.13
CA ILE A 121 -4.21 7.76 -0.94
C ILE A 121 -3.11 7.49 -1.96
N GLY A 122 -2.68 8.51 -2.68
CA GLY A 122 -1.63 8.39 -3.68
C GLY A 122 -1.00 9.74 -4.00
N ASP A 123 0.04 9.76 -4.84
CA ASP A 123 0.83 10.95 -5.13
C ASP A 123 1.08 11.18 -6.63
N SER A 124 0.71 10.23 -7.47
CA SER A 124 1.10 10.20 -8.89
C SER A 124 -0.04 9.85 -9.83
N ALA A 125 0.17 10.08 -11.12
CA ALA A 125 -0.78 9.69 -12.16
C ALA A 125 -1.13 8.19 -12.15
N GLY A 126 -0.24 7.33 -11.63
CA GLY A 126 -0.51 5.90 -11.45
C GLY A 126 -1.61 5.59 -10.44
N ASP A 127 -1.99 6.56 -9.61
CA ASP A 127 -2.98 6.40 -8.54
C ASP A 127 -4.41 6.81 -8.95
N ILE A 128 -4.55 7.47 -10.11
CA ILE A 128 -5.83 7.96 -10.62
C ILE A 128 -6.88 6.84 -10.64
N GLY A 129 -6.52 5.66 -11.13
CA GLY A 129 -7.45 4.52 -11.15
C GLY A 129 -7.93 4.08 -9.76
N MET A 130 -7.13 4.25 -8.70
CA MET A 130 -7.59 4.01 -7.32
C MET A 130 -8.55 5.12 -6.86
N PHE A 131 -8.26 6.38 -7.22
CA PHE A 131 -9.10 7.52 -6.88
C PHE A 131 -10.51 7.38 -7.44
N GLU A 132 -10.63 6.91 -8.68
CA GLU A 132 -11.91 6.66 -9.34
C GLU A 132 -12.74 5.56 -8.67
N GLN A 133 -12.09 4.63 -7.96
CA GLN A 133 -12.71 3.51 -7.26
C GLN A 133 -12.96 3.79 -5.77
N SER A 134 -12.82 5.02 -5.31
CA SER A 134 -12.91 5.38 -3.89
C SER A 134 -13.91 6.48 -3.64
N GLU A 135 -14.56 6.48 -2.49
CA GLU A 135 -15.43 7.59 -2.06
C GLU A 135 -14.59 8.80 -1.68
N LEU A 136 -13.56 8.62 -0.87
CA LEU A 136 -12.56 9.65 -0.60
C LEU A 136 -11.25 9.29 -1.29
N SER A 137 -10.76 10.18 -2.14
CA SER A 137 -9.45 10.10 -2.76
C SER A 137 -8.58 11.27 -2.30
N ILE A 138 -7.42 10.96 -1.72
CA ILE A 138 -6.48 11.93 -1.18
C ILE A 138 -5.20 11.90 -2.01
N CYS A 139 -4.91 13.01 -2.69
CA CYS A 139 -3.62 13.22 -3.32
C CYS A 139 -2.66 13.79 -2.28
N PHE A 140 -1.73 12.97 -1.81
CA PHE A 140 -0.79 13.34 -0.75
C PHE A 140 0.59 13.65 -1.33
N ASN A 141 1.06 14.88 -1.16
CA ASN A 141 2.33 15.35 -1.70
C ASN A 141 2.49 15.03 -3.19
N PRO A 142 1.60 15.52 -4.06
CA PRO A 142 1.57 15.15 -5.46
C PRO A 142 2.91 15.36 -6.15
N TRP A 143 3.31 14.36 -6.92
CA TRP A 143 4.48 14.40 -7.79
C TRP A 143 4.21 15.20 -9.07
N ASP A 144 2.96 15.19 -9.56
CA ASP A 144 2.50 15.93 -10.73
C ASP A 144 1.03 16.40 -10.53
N GLU A 145 0.55 17.25 -11.44
CA GLU A 145 -0.79 17.85 -11.32
C GLU A 145 -1.93 16.92 -11.79
N LYS A 146 -1.66 15.81 -12.47
CA LYS A 146 -2.72 14.92 -12.98
C LYS A 146 -3.55 14.29 -11.86
N PRO A 147 -2.95 13.72 -10.80
CA PRO A 147 -3.71 13.16 -9.70
C PRO A 147 -4.45 14.24 -8.90
N VAL A 148 -3.92 15.47 -8.85
CA VAL A 148 -4.58 16.61 -8.18
C VAL A 148 -5.91 16.93 -8.83
N ALA A 149 -5.99 16.90 -10.15
CA ALA A 149 -7.22 17.20 -10.90
C ALA A 149 -8.35 16.18 -10.69
N VAL A 150 -8.02 14.97 -10.23
CA VAL A 150 -8.97 13.86 -10.06
C VAL A 150 -9.30 13.59 -8.59
N ALA A 151 -8.35 13.83 -7.69
CA ALA A 151 -8.54 13.59 -6.25
C ALA A 151 -9.59 14.52 -5.65
N LYS A 152 -10.42 14.01 -4.74
CA LYS A 152 -11.38 14.83 -3.97
C LYS A 152 -10.68 15.80 -3.02
N MET A 153 -9.47 15.44 -2.57
CA MET A 153 -8.69 16.27 -1.64
C MET A 153 -7.21 16.19 -1.98
N THR A 154 -6.51 17.30 -1.83
CA THR A 154 -5.04 17.34 -1.90
C THR A 154 -4.47 17.83 -0.57
N ILE A 155 -3.53 17.05 -0.03
CA ILE A 155 -2.83 17.39 1.21
C ILE A 155 -1.34 17.48 0.91
N ARG A 156 -0.72 18.60 1.26
CA ARG A 156 0.73 18.83 1.21
C ARG A 156 1.25 18.97 2.64
N SER A 157 1.91 17.94 3.14
CA SER A 157 2.36 17.89 4.53
C SER A 157 3.60 16.99 4.68
N ARG A 158 4.32 17.18 5.76
CA ARG A 158 5.40 16.28 6.19
C ARG A 158 4.93 15.21 7.18
N ASN A 159 3.65 15.25 7.56
CA ASN A 159 3.08 14.37 8.57
C ASN A 159 1.80 13.69 8.05
N LEU A 160 1.74 12.37 8.12
CA LEU A 160 0.57 11.58 7.73
C LEU A 160 -0.61 11.72 8.71
N LEU A 161 -0.43 12.36 9.86
CA LEU A 161 -1.55 12.66 10.76
C LEU A 161 -2.56 13.61 10.12
N ASP A 162 -2.14 14.48 9.20
CA ASP A 162 -3.07 15.33 8.44
C ASP A 162 -3.99 14.49 7.54
N VAL A 163 -3.46 13.40 6.99
CA VAL A 163 -4.26 12.42 6.22
C VAL A 163 -5.20 11.67 7.16
N LEU A 164 -4.74 11.27 8.33
CA LEU A 164 -5.56 10.58 9.33
C LEU A 164 -6.75 11.45 9.78
N GLU A 165 -6.53 12.73 10.01
CA GLU A 165 -7.61 13.65 10.38
C GLU A 165 -8.65 13.81 9.26
N ALA A 166 -8.21 13.86 7.99
CA ALA A 166 -9.13 13.87 6.85
C ALA A 166 -9.95 12.57 6.77
N ILE A 167 -9.33 11.41 7.01
CA ILE A 167 -10.01 10.11 7.07
C ILE A 167 -11.05 10.09 8.17
N LYS A 168 -10.68 10.49 9.39
CA LYS A 168 -11.59 10.53 10.56
C LYS A 168 -12.80 11.40 10.28
N LYS A 169 -12.59 12.58 9.71
CA LYS A 169 -13.67 13.49 9.36
C LYS A 169 -14.67 12.84 8.39
N GLN A 170 -14.17 12.18 7.34
CA GLN A 170 -15.00 11.49 6.36
C GLN A 170 -15.84 10.35 6.96
N ILE A 171 -15.29 9.64 7.95
CA ILE A 171 -15.98 8.50 8.58
C ILE A 171 -17.05 8.96 9.59
N MET A 172 -16.90 10.16 10.15
CA MET A 172 -17.82 10.71 11.16
C MET A 172 -18.99 11.49 10.54
N GLU A 173 -18.90 11.85 9.26
CA GLU A 173 -19.96 12.47 8.47
C GLU A 173 -20.89 11.41 7.86
#